data_9ed1cf0aeb4f34951d1f6b10a7cb704b
#
_entry.id   9ed1cf0aeb4f34951d1f6b10a7cb704b
#
_cell.length_a   1.000
_cell.length_b   1.000
_cell.length_c   1.000
_cell.angle_alpha   90.00
_cell.angle_beta   90.00
_cell.angle_gamma   90.00
#
_symmetry.space_group_name_H-M   'P 1'
#
loop_
_entity.id
_entity.type
_entity.pdbx_description
1 polymer ?
#
loop_
_entity_poly.entity_id
_entity_poly.type
_entity_poly.pdbx_seq_one_letter_code
_entity_poly.pdbx_strand_id
1 'polypeptide(L)'
;MATFVRNIEDRPKGAIEDFIYVRDNALPIDFCDRVIQRFDGDDRKEDGFVGSKEIGNRVDKNVKDTKDLNISVCDDWKYEDEVFFKSLSEGLKKYYDYIIDKNAGICNVIPSSSFDTNDTGYKLQMYEPEGTYHWHHDWAMTSQPVSTRIFTFMWYLNTIDEKDNGYTEFVDGTKIQPIAGRQIFFPATWTFVHRGYPSKVRKYICNGWIHAKPPIIED
;
A
#
# COMPACT_ATOMS: atom_id res chain seq x y z
N MET A 1 25.58 15.34 -2.03
CA MET A 1 26.73 14.64 -2.61
C MET A 1 26.34 13.17 -2.73
N ALA A 2 26.29 12.62 -3.93
CA ALA A 2 26.04 11.20 -4.08
C ALA A 2 27.25 10.42 -3.56
N THR A 3 27.04 9.56 -2.58
CA THR A 3 28.09 8.68 -2.06
C THR A 3 28.25 7.52 -3.03
N PHE A 4 29.31 7.52 -3.82
CA PHE A 4 29.61 6.40 -4.69
C PHE A 4 30.15 5.23 -3.86
N VAL A 5 29.55 4.07 -4.00
CA VAL A 5 30.07 2.82 -3.45
C VAL A 5 31.40 2.52 -4.14
N ARG A 6 32.51 2.58 -3.40
CA ARG A 6 33.85 2.44 -3.94
C ARG A 6 34.31 0.98 -4.14
N ASN A 7 33.58 0.04 -3.54
CA ASN A 7 33.95 -1.38 -3.60
C ASN A 7 32.73 -2.25 -3.89
N ILE A 8 32.88 -3.22 -4.79
CA ILE A 8 31.77 -4.15 -5.16
C ILE A 8 31.36 -5.02 -3.96
N GLU A 9 32.26 -5.27 -3.03
CA GLU A 9 32.01 -6.04 -1.80
C GLU A 9 31.18 -5.27 -0.78
N ASP A 10 31.15 -3.93 -0.88
CA ASP A 10 30.36 -3.05 -0.02
C ASP A 10 28.95 -2.75 -0.61
N ARG A 11 28.56 -3.42 -1.68
CA ARG A 11 27.20 -3.26 -2.21
C ARG A 11 26.20 -3.80 -1.20
N PRO A 12 25.20 -3.01 -0.82
CA PRO A 12 24.08 -3.55 -0.07
C PRO A 12 23.47 -4.70 -0.88
N LYS A 13 23.41 -5.86 -0.29
CA LYS A 13 22.69 -7.00 -0.85
C LYS A 13 21.22 -6.81 -0.48
N GLY A 14 20.49 -6.01 -1.28
CA GLY A 14 19.06 -5.84 -1.14
C GLY A 14 18.31 -6.75 -2.11
N ALA A 15 17.55 -7.68 -1.60
CA ALA A 15 16.45 -8.30 -2.32
C ALA A 15 15.20 -7.40 -2.27
N ILE A 16 14.21 -7.63 -3.13
CA ILE A 16 12.92 -6.88 -3.08
C ILE A 16 12.29 -7.01 -1.68
N GLU A 17 12.35 -8.18 -1.09
CA GLU A 17 11.85 -8.49 0.25
C GLU A 17 12.45 -7.58 1.35
N ASP A 18 13.68 -7.10 1.21
CA ASP A 18 14.34 -6.22 2.17
C ASP A 18 13.70 -4.82 2.25
N PHE A 19 12.87 -4.46 1.27
CA PHE A 19 12.12 -3.20 1.24
C PHE A 19 10.64 -3.37 1.56
N ILE A 20 10.21 -4.61 1.82
CA ILE A 20 8.84 -4.91 2.22
C ILE A 20 8.81 -5.03 3.75
N TYR A 21 8.12 -4.13 4.40
CA TYR A 21 7.98 -4.13 5.86
C TYR A 21 6.60 -4.66 6.26
N VAL A 22 6.60 -5.61 7.17
CA VAL A 22 5.39 -6.23 7.72
C VAL A 22 5.29 -5.90 9.22
N ARG A 23 4.16 -5.37 9.63
CA ARG A 23 3.85 -5.04 11.01
C ARG A 23 2.56 -5.73 11.43
N ASP A 24 2.65 -6.72 12.31
CA ASP A 24 1.48 -7.36 12.90
C ASP A 24 0.87 -6.50 14.02
N ASN A 25 -0.41 -6.69 14.28
CA ASN A 25 -1.16 -5.97 15.31
C ASN A 25 -1.10 -4.43 15.16
N ALA A 26 -1.06 -3.94 13.91
CA ALA A 26 -1.07 -2.52 13.61
C ALA A 26 -2.45 -1.87 13.85
N LEU A 27 -3.51 -2.68 13.79
CA LEU A 27 -4.88 -2.32 14.15
C LEU A 27 -5.46 -3.38 15.09
N PRO A 28 -6.33 -3.00 16.04
CA PRO A 28 -7.09 -3.95 16.85
C PRO A 28 -8.04 -4.78 15.96
N ILE A 29 -8.20 -6.07 16.27
CA ILE A 29 -9.06 -6.96 15.50
C ILE A 29 -10.52 -6.51 15.55
N ASP A 30 -11.02 -6.09 16.70
CA ASP A 30 -12.38 -5.59 16.86
C ASP A 30 -12.63 -4.30 16.06
N PHE A 31 -11.61 -3.47 15.84
CA PHE A 31 -11.69 -2.34 14.93
C PHE A 31 -11.83 -2.81 13.48
N CYS A 32 -11.02 -3.79 13.05
CA CYS A 32 -11.11 -4.35 11.71
C CYS A 32 -12.50 -4.94 11.44
N ASP A 33 -13.06 -5.69 12.39
CA ASP A 33 -14.40 -6.29 12.28
C ASP A 33 -15.49 -5.21 12.13
N ARG A 34 -15.43 -4.13 12.92
CA ARG A 34 -16.37 -3.00 12.79
C ARG A 34 -16.26 -2.29 11.45
N VAL A 35 -15.03 -2.09 10.96
CA VAL A 35 -14.80 -1.47 9.64
C VAL A 35 -15.42 -2.33 8.54
N ILE A 36 -15.21 -3.64 8.56
CA ILE A 36 -15.79 -4.57 7.60
C ILE A 36 -17.31 -4.52 7.65
N GLN A 37 -17.89 -4.65 8.84
CA GLN A 37 -19.37 -4.62 9.00
C GLN A 37 -19.96 -3.32 8.47
N ARG A 38 -19.33 -2.19 8.77
CA ARG A 38 -19.76 -0.88 8.30
C ARG A 38 -19.62 -0.74 6.78
N PHE A 39 -18.48 -1.18 6.23
CA PHE A 39 -18.23 -1.19 4.78
C PHE A 39 -19.28 -2.04 4.04
N ASP A 40 -19.61 -3.22 4.57
CA ASP A 40 -20.60 -4.10 3.93
C ASP A 40 -21.97 -3.46 3.85
N GLY A 41 -22.36 -2.67 4.85
CA GLY A 41 -23.62 -1.91 4.88
C GLY A 41 -23.61 -0.57 4.14
N ASP A 42 -22.47 -0.13 3.60
CA ASP A 42 -22.37 1.17 2.92
C ASP A 42 -22.71 1.04 1.42
N ASP A 43 -23.71 1.79 0.94
CA ASP A 43 -24.18 1.73 -0.44
C ASP A 43 -23.34 2.57 -1.42
N ARG A 44 -22.36 3.35 -0.92
CA ARG A 44 -21.48 4.21 -1.73
C ARG A 44 -20.31 3.45 -2.37
N LYS A 45 -20.22 2.14 -2.15
CA LYS A 45 -19.18 1.30 -2.78
C LYS A 45 -19.30 1.33 -4.30
N GLU A 46 -18.16 1.52 -4.95
CA GLU A 46 -18.06 1.51 -6.41
C GLU A 46 -17.25 0.29 -6.88
N ASP A 47 -17.42 -0.09 -8.15
CA ASP A 47 -16.52 -1.06 -8.77
C ASP A 47 -15.11 -0.50 -8.85
N GLY A 48 -14.10 -1.30 -8.51
CA GLY A 48 -12.71 -0.89 -8.60
C GLY A 48 -12.33 -0.52 -10.04
N PHE A 49 -11.68 0.61 -10.20
CA PHE A 49 -11.23 1.06 -11.51
C PHE A 49 -9.72 0.94 -11.68
N VAL A 50 -9.26 0.86 -12.93
CA VAL A 50 -7.88 0.91 -13.37
C VAL A 50 -7.67 2.08 -14.33
N GLY A 51 -6.42 2.56 -14.43
CA GLY A 51 -6.07 3.69 -15.27
C GLY A 51 -5.77 4.96 -14.48
N SER A 52 -5.68 6.07 -15.19
CA SER A 52 -5.51 7.41 -14.63
C SER A 52 -6.50 8.39 -15.27
N LYS A 53 -6.59 9.59 -14.68
CA LYS A 53 -7.45 10.66 -15.26
C LYS A 53 -7.08 11.00 -16.71
N GLU A 54 -5.82 10.79 -17.10
CA GLU A 54 -5.32 11.15 -18.44
C GLU A 54 -5.60 10.10 -19.50
N ILE A 55 -5.45 8.81 -19.14
CA ILE A 55 -5.73 7.68 -20.04
C ILE A 55 -7.16 7.17 -19.90
N GLY A 56 -7.94 7.82 -19.04
CA GLY A 56 -9.28 7.41 -18.67
C GLY A 56 -9.31 6.31 -17.59
N ASN A 57 -10.06 6.57 -16.53
CA ASN A 57 -10.41 5.54 -15.58
C ASN A 57 -11.44 4.61 -16.21
N ARG A 58 -11.24 3.31 -16.09
CA ARG A 58 -12.20 2.32 -16.56
C ARG A 58 -12.38 1.21 -15.52
N VAL A 59 -13.56 0.68 -15.45
CA VAL A 59 -13.82 -0.58 -14.76
C VAL A 59 -13.44 -1.72 -15.71
N ASP A 60 -12.51 -2.56 -15.29
CA ASP A 60 -12.10 -3.76 -16.02
C ASP A 60 -11.89 -4.89 -15.02
N LYS A 61 -12.93 -5.66 -14.81
CA LYS A 61 -12.94 -6.75 -13.82
C LYS A 61 -11.97 -7.87 -14.14
N ASN A 62 -11.51 -7.99 -15.38
CA ASN A 62 -10.45 -8.93 -15.72
C ASN A 62 -9.08 -8.47 -15.18
N VAL A 63 -8.92 -7.18 -14.90
CA VAL A 63 -7.68 -6.60 -14.35
C VAL A 63 -7.82 -6.37 -12.85
N LYS A 64 -8.94 -5.79 -12.41
CA LYS A 64 -9.23 -5.50 -11.00
C LYS A 64 -10.69 -5.75 -10.69
N ASP A 65 -10.98 -6.78 -9.91
CA ASP A 65 -12.32 -7.11 -9.46
C ASP A 65 -12.45 -6.86 -7.95
N THR A 66 -12.88 -5.66 -7.62
CA THR A 66 -13.04 -5.19 -6.23
C THR A 66 -14.27 -4.29 -6.10
N LYS A 67 -14.75 -4.15 -4.87
CA LYS A 67 -15.61 -3.04 -4.46
C LYS A 67 -14.79 -2.09 -3.60
N ASP A 68 -14.75 -0.83 -3.99
CA ASP A 68 -13.90 0.21 -3.39
C ASP A 68 -14.77 1.29 -2.72
N LEU A 69 -14.31 1.82 -1.57
CA LEU A 69 -14.85 2.99 -0.91
C LEU A 69 -13.70 3.87 -0.39
N ASN A 70 -13.61 5.11 -0.86
CA ASN A 70 -12.67 6.07 -0.29
C ASN A 70 -13.31 6.72 0.94
N ILE A 71 -12.91 6.30 2.14
CA ILE A 71 -13.49 6.76 3.39
C ILE A 71 -13.06 8.18 3.78
N SER A 72 -11.89 8.64 3.32
CA SER A 72 -11.36 9.96 3.67
C SER A 72 -12.13 11.12 3.05
N VAL A 73 -13.02 10.86 2.10
CA VAL A 73 -13.94 11.86 1.54
C VAL A 73 -15.36 11.74 2.11
N CYS A 74 -15.56 10.90 3.11
CA CYS A 74 -16.86 10.63 3.74
C CYS A 74 -16.86 11.12 5.19
N ASP A 75 -17.55 12.21 5.48
CA ASP A 75 -17.57 12.85 6.81
C ASP A 75 -17.96 11.89 7.95
N ASP A 76 -18.86 10.96 7.67
CA ASP A 76 -19.32 9.97 8.63
C ASP A 76 -18.28 8.88 8.94
N TRP A 77 -17.20 8.72 8.12
CA TRP A 77 -16.08 7.82 8.35
C TRP A 77 -14.89 8.46 9.07
N LYS A 78 -15.02 9.66 9.56
CA LYS A 78 -13.93 10.43 10.17
C LYS A 78 -13.25 9.72 11.35
N TYR A 79 -13.99 8.96 12.15
CA TYR A 79 -13.40 8.22 13.27
C TYR A 79 -12.44 7.13 12.76
N GLU A 80 -12.85 6.36 11.78
CA GLU A 80 -12.03 5.30 11.19
C GLU A 80 -10.82 5.89 10.46
N ASP A 81 -11.01 6.99 9.75
CA ASP A 81 -9.93 7.74 9.09
C ASP A 81 -8.86 8.17 10.10
N GLU A 82 -9.24 8.73 11.25
CA GLU A 82 -8.32 9.11 12.33
C GLU A 82 -7.57 7.90 12.92
N VAL A 83 -8.21 6.74 13.05
CA VAL A 83 -7.57 5.52 13.53
C VAL A 83 -6.54 5.00 12.53
N PHE A 84 -6.88 4.98 11.25
CA PHE A 84 -5.94 4.62 10.18
C PHE A 84 -4.75 5.60 10.14
N PHE A 85 -4.99 6.91 10.26
CA PHE A 85 -3.94 7.92 10.30
C PHE A 85 -2.94 7.70 11.44
N LYS A 86 -3.42 7.40 12.66
CA LYS A 86 -2.54 7.10 13.79
C LYS A 86 -1.70 5.84 13.54
N SER A 87 -2.34 4.78 13.04
CA SER A 87 -1.63 3.54 12.69
C SER A 87 -0.62 3.75 11.56
N LEU A 88 -0.96 4.57 10.54
CA LEU A 88 -0.06 4.94 9.46
C LEU A 88 1.17 5.66 9.99
N SER A 89 0.98 6.70 10.81
CA SER A 89 2.06 7.53 11.35
C SER A 89 3.06 6.72 12.16
N GLU A 90 2.57 5.81 13.02
CA GLU A 90 3.42 4.88 13.77
C GLU A 90 4.15 3.90 12.85
N GLY A 91 3.44 3.32 11.88
CA GLY A 91 3.98 2.36 10.93
C GLY A 91 5.04 2.97 10.04
N LEU A 92 4.81 4.17 9.53
CA LEU A 92 5.73 4.89 8.65
C LEU A 92 7.07 5.18 9.35
N LYS A 93 7.01 5.61 10.62
CA LYS A 93 8.22 5.80 11.42
C LYS A 93 9.03 4.49 11.54
N LYS A 94 8.37 3.38 11.87
CA LYS A 94 9.02 2.07 11.97
C LYS A 94 9.54 1.56 10.64
N TYR A 95 8.86 1.89 9.54
CA TYR A 95 9.31 1.55 8.20
C TYR A 95 10.59 2.31 7.83
N TYR A 96 10.71 3.60 8.18
CA TYR A 96 11.96 4.34 8.00
C TYR A 96 13.11 3.72 8.79
N ASP A 97 12.89 3.42 10.07
CA ASP A 97 13.90 2.78 10.90
C ASP A 97 14.32 1.41 10.30
N TYR A 98 13.37 0.63 9.81
CA TYR A 98 13.60 -0.65 9.16
C TYR A 98 14.44 -0.52 7.88
N ILE A 99 14.11 0.43 6.99
CA ILE A 99 14.88 0.66 5.75
C ILE A 99 16.32 1.09 6.09
N ILE A 100 16.48 1.96 7.09
CA ILE A 100 17.79 2.44 7.54
C ILE A 100 18.62 1.28 8.08
N ASP A 101 18.05 0.44 8.90
CA ASP A 101 18.75 -0.70 9.52
C ASP A 101 19.15 -1.76 8.48
N LYS A 102 18.23 -2.11 7.58
CA LYS A 102 18.47 -3.11 6.52
C LYS A 102 19.44 -2.64 5.44
N ASN A 103 19.45 -1.35 5.15
CA ASN A 103 20.17 -0.76 4.03
C ASN A 103 21.17 0.30 4.50
N ALA A 104 21.90 0.02 5.59
CA ALA A 104 22.91 0.92 6.15
C ALA A 104 23.85 1.43 5.04
N GLY A 105 23.80 2.73 4.76
CA GLY A 105 24.58 3.40 3.70
C GLY A 105 23.79 3.84 2.46
N ILE A 106 22.62 3.26 2.17
CA ILE A 106 21.73 3.76 1.11
C ILE A 106 20.78 4.84 1.66
N CYS A 107 20.42 4.77 2.92
CA CYS A 107 19.33 5.58 3.50
C CYS A 107 19.69 7.03 3.76
N ASN A 108 20.95 7.40 3.68
CA ASN A 108 21.32 8.83 3.58
C ASN A 108 20.87 9.46 2.26
N VAL A 109 20.31 8.67 1.33
CA VAL A 109 19.82 9.11 0.02
C VAL A 109 18.33 9.50 0.03
N ILE A 110 17.58 9.07 1.06
CA ILE A 110 16.15 9.41 1.19
C ILE A 110 15.95 10.14 2.54
N PRO A 111 16.24 11.43 2.64
CA PRO A 111 15.98 12.17 3.87
C PRO A 111 14.46 12.19 4.13
N SER A 112 14.07 11.92 5.37
CA SER A 112 12.67 11.97 5.81
C SER A 112 12.00 13.32 5.51
N SER A 113 12.79 14.40 5.44
CA SER A 113 12.34 15.73 5.03
C SER A 113 11.93 15.84 3.56
N SER A 114 12.28 14.85 2.73
CA SER A 114 11.92 14.82 1.29
C SER A 114 10.50 14.29 1.06
N PHE A 115 9.86 13.72 2.08
CA PHE A 115 8.52 13.19 1.96
C PHE A 115 7.49 14.19 2.46
N ASP A 116 6.45 14.40 1.70
CA ASP A 116 5.26 15.04 2.22
C ASP A 116 4.62 14.06 3.22
N THR A 117 4.20 14.59 4.35
CA THR A 117 3.47 13.82 5.36
C THR A 117 2.01 13.60 4.97
N ASN A 118 1.58 14.20 3.87
CA ASN A 118 0.23 14.00 3.36
C ASN A 118 0.15 12.67 2.61
N ASP A 119 -0.76 11.84 3.05
CA ASP A 119 -1.17 10.62 2.35
C ASP A 119 -2.31 10.92 1.35
N THR A 120 -2.70 9.91 0.58
CA THR A 120 -3.85 9.99 -0.34
C THR A 120 -5.19 9.76 0.34
N GLY A 121 -5.21 9.65 1.67
CA GLY A 121 -6.35 9.10 2.40
C GLY A 121 -6.44 7.58 2.32
N TYR A 122 -7.54 7.03 2.79
CA TYR A 122 -7.73 5.61 3.04
C TYR A 122 -8.85 5.06 2.16
N LYS A 123 -8.50 4.06 1.36
CA LYS A 123 -9.43 3.36 0.49
C LYS A 123 -9.66 1.95 1.01
N LEU A 124 -10.89 1.66 1.40
CA LEU A 124 -11.33 0.30 1.67
C LEU A 124 -11.59 -0.43 0.35
N GLN A 125 -11.17 -1.69 0.28
CA GLN A 125 -11.39 -2.55 -0.87
C GLN A 125 -11.83 -3.93 -0.41
N MET A 126 -12.86 -4.45 -1.04
CA MET A 126 -13.32 -5.82 -0.85
C MET A 126 -13.17 -6.60 -2.16
N TYR A 127 -12.58 -7.77 -2.05
CA TYR A 127 -12.49 -8.77 -3.10
C TYR A 127 -13.50 -9.87 -2.78
N GLU A 128 -14.41 -10.14 -3.71
CA GLU A 128 -15.24 -11.35 -3.63
C GLU A 128 -14.37 -12.60 -3.82
N PRO A 129 -14.88 -13.81 -3.45
CA PRO A 129 -14.17 -15.04 -3.79
C PRO A 129 -13.76 -15.08 -5.27
N GLU A 130 -12.52 -15.48 -5.52
CA GLU A 130 -11.85 -15.49 -6.83
C GLU A 130 -11.59 -14.09 -7.43
N GLY A 131 -12.01 -13.01 -6.76
CA GLY A 131 -11.66 -11.64 -7.13
C GLY A 131 -10.15 -11.42 -7.06
N THR A 132 -9.62 -10.65 -8.01
CA THR A 132 -8.18 -10.43 -8.17
C THR A 132 -7.86 -8.98 -8.49
N TYR A 133 -6.63 -8.59 -8.26
CA TYR A 133 -5.99 -7.47 -8.91
C TYR A 133 -4.71 -7.97 -9.56
N HIS A 134 -4.67 -7.95 -10.89
CA HIS A 134 -3.58 -8.47 -11.69
C HIS A 134 -2.25 -7.78 -11.41
N TRP A 135 -1.16 -8.34 -11.93
CA TRP A 135 0.18 -7.79 -11.84
C TRP A 135 0.22 -6.32 -12.25
N HIS A 136 0.64 -5.47 -11.31
CA HIS A 136 0.74 -4.02 -11.49
C HIS A 136 1.81 -3.44 -10.57
N HIS A 137 2.14 -2.20 -10.80
CA HIS A 137 2.86 -1.34 -9.88
C HIS A 137 2.02 -0.07 -9.64
N ASP A 138 2.27 0.62 -8.55
CA ASP A 138 1.45 1.75 -8.13
C ASP A 138 1.91 3.10 -8.67
N TRP A 139 3.04 3.12 -9.38
CA TRP A 139 3.65 4.32 -9.93
C TRP A 139 3.47 4.39 -11.45
N ALA A 140 3.35 5.60 -12.00
CA ALA A 140 3.34 5.81 -13.45
C ALA A 140 4.03 7.13 -13.81
N MET A 141 4.67 7.17 -14.98
CA MET A 141 5.25 8.39 -15.57
C MET A 141 4.16 9.30 -16.19
N THR A 142 3.03 9.39 -15.54
CA THR A 142 1.93 10.27 -15.92
C THR A 142 1.93 11.48 -15.02
N SER A 143 1.02 12.42 -15.26
CA SER A 143 0.88 13.59 -14.41
C SER A 143 0.59 13.23 -12.94
N GLN A 144 0.77 14.19 -12.08
CA GLN A 144 0.44 14.07 -10.66
C GLN A 144 -1.05 13.69 -10.45
N PRO A 145 -1.39 12.96 -9.37
CA PRO A 145 -0.52 12.64 -8.22
C PRO A 145 0.23 11.30 -8.35
N VAL A 146 -0.02 10.47 -9.36
CA VAL A 146 0.50 9.09 -9.43
C VAL A 146 2.03 9.05 -9.53
N SER A 147 2.64 9.99 -10.24
CA SER A 147 4.10 10.09 -10.39
C SER A 147 4.84 10.47 -9.11
N THR A 148 4.14 10.95 -8.09
CA THR A 148 4.72 11.31 -6.80
C THR A 148 4.60 10.23 -5.74
N ARG A 149 3.93 9.11 -6.02
CA ARG A 149 3.82 7.99 -5.10
C ARG A 149 5.18 7.35 -4.86
N ILE A 150 5.62 7.30 -3.61
CA ILE A 150 6.89 6.70 -3.23
C ILE A 150 6.72 5.41 -2.46
N PHE A 151 5.74 5.35 -1.57
CA PHE A 151 5.42 4.15 -0.81
C PHE A 151 3.95 3.83 -0.92
N THR A 152 3.66 2.55 -1.00
CA THR A 152 2.34 1.97 -0.77
C THR A 152 2.26 1.50 0.67
N PHE A 153 1.14 1.80 1.31
CA PHE A 153 0.78 1.20 2.58
C PHE A 153 -0.55 0.47 2.46
N MET A 154 -0.69 -0.62 3.21
CA MET A 154 -1.90 -1.41 3.21
C MET A 154 -2.10 -2.11 4.56
N TRP A 155 -3.35 -2.23 5.00
CA TRP A 155 -3.76 -3.13 6.09
C TRP A 155 -4.64 -4.22 5.54
N TYR A 156 -4.46 -5.44 6.07
CA TYR A 156 -5.44 -6.50 5.94
C TYR A 156 -6.44 -6.40 7.09
N LEU A 157 -7.72 -6.41 6.76
CA LEU A 157 -8.78 -6.26 7.76
C LEU A 157 -9.35 -7.60 8.23
N ASN A 158 -9.16 -8.66 7.46
CA ASN A 158 -9.50 -10.02 7.88
C ASN A 158 -8.34 -10.98 7.70
N THR A 159 -8.39 -12.07 8.44
CA THR A 159 -7.45 -13.19 8.30
C THR A 159 -7.99 -14.17 7.25
N ILE A 160 -7.11 -14.61 6.36
CA ILE A 160 -7.38 -15.66 5.37
C ILE A 160 -6.42 -16.81 5.62
N ASP A 161 -6.92 -18.02 5.76
CA ASP A 161 -6.09 -19.19 5.92
C ASP A 161 -5.23 -19.43 4.66
N GLU A 162 -4.01 -19.95 4.83
CA GLU A 162 -3.09 -20.24 3.71
C GLU A 162 -3.72 -21.15 2.64
N LYS A 163 -4.56 -22.12 3.03
CA LYS A 163 -5.29 -23.02 2.12
C LYS A 163 -6.29 -22.30 1.20
N ASP A 164 -6.68 -21.08 1.57
CA ASP A 164 -7.64 -20.25 0.83
C ASP A 164 -6.95 -19.15 0.00
N ASN A 165 -5.62 -19.11 0.00
CA ASN A 165 -4.77 -18.18 -0.73
C ASN A 165 -5.00 -16.69 -0.32
N GLY A 166 -5.29 -15.78 -1.26
CA GLY A 166 -5.62 -14.37 -1.02
C GLY A 166 -4.44 -13.47 -0.67
N TYR A 167 -3.21 -13.98 -0.71
CA TYR A 167 -1.99 -13.24 -0.39
C TYR A 167 -1.71 -12.10 -1.39
N THR A 168 -0.93 -11.13 -0.96
CA THR A 168 -0.27 -10.19 -1.86
C THR A 168 1.03 -10.83 -2.31
N GLU A 169 1.20 -10.99 -3.63
CA GLU A 169 2.36 -11.64 -4.23
C GLU A 169 3.18 -10.62 -5.01
N PHE A 170 4.49 -10.63 -4.79
CA PHE A 170 5.45 -9.81 -5.51
C PHE A 170 6.12 -10.62 -6.62
N VAL A 171 6.69 -9.91 -7.60
CA VAL A 171 7.26 -10.53 -8.82
C VAL A 171 8.43 -11.47 -8.53
N ASP A 172 9.11 -11.32 -7.41
CA ASP A 172 10.19 -12.20 -6.96
C ASP A 172 9.69 -13.48 -6.25
N GLY A 173 8.37 -13.63 -6.11
CA GLY A 173 7.74 -14.75 -5.42
C GLY A 173 7.46 -14.54 -3.94
N THR A 174 7.84 -13.39 -3.37
CA THR A 174 7.49 -13.03 -1.99
C THR A 174 5.97 -12.96 -1.83
N LYS A 175 5.43 -13.59 -0.79
CA LYS A 175 4.00 -13.68 -0.51
C LYS A 175 3.70 -13.19 0.89
N ILE A 176 2.76 -12.26 1.00
CA ILE A 176 2.30 -11.74 2.29
C ILE A 176 0.87 -12.19 2.52
N GLN A 177 0.70 -13.07 3.50
CA GLN A 177 -0.59 -13.62 3.88
C GLN A 177 -1.44 -12.58 4.61
N PRO A 178 -2.74 -12.42 4.27
CA PRO A 178 -3.67 -11.57 5.00
C PRO A 178 -3.88 -12.07 6.43
N ILE A 179 -3.57 -11.20 7.39
CA ILE A 179 -3.87 -11.39 8.82
C ILE A 179 -4.54 -10.11 9.31
N ALA A 180 -5.65 -10.23 9.99
CA ALA A 180 -6.40 -9.09 10.51
C ALA A 180 -5.50 -8.17 11.35
N GLY A 181 -5.52 -6.88 11.06
CA GLY A 181 -4.69 -5.87 11.72
C GLY A 181 -3.22 -5.82 11.26
N ARG A 182 -2.80 -6.68 10.32
CA ARG A 182 -1.45 -6.63 9.71
C ARG A 182 -1.35 -5.44 8.76
N GLN A 183 -0.28 -4.66 8.91
CA GLN A 183 0.10 -3.56 8.01
C GLN A 183 1.34 -3.94 7.21
N ILE A 184 1.36 -3.55 5.94
CA ILE A 184 2.55 -3.66 5.10
C ILE A 184 2.90 -2.33 4.46
N PHE A 185 4.21 -2.13 4.23
CA PHE A 185 4.76 -1.02 3.44
C PHE A 185 5.71 -1.57 2.40
N PHE A 186 5.73 -0.95 1.24
CA PHE A 186 6.70 -1.23 0.18
C PHE A 186 6.80 -0.04 -0.78
N PRO A 187 7.91 0.11 -1.52
CA PRO A 187 8.04 1.14 -2.56
C PRO A 187 6.96 1.00 -3.63
N ALA A 188 6.33 2.13 -4.01
CA ALA A 188 5.29 2.15 -5.05
C ALA A 188 5.85 2.03 -6.48
N THR A 189 7.18 2.06 -6.64
CA THR A 189 7.87 2.16 -7.92
C THR A 189 7.67 0.93 -8.81
N TRP A 190 7.96 1.09 -10.11
CA TRP A 190 7.83 0.04 -11.13
C TRP A 190 8.65 -1.24 -10.88
N THR A 191 9.60 -1.20 -9.96
CA THR A 191 10.39 -2.35 -9.52
C THR A 191 9.64 -3.26 -8.54
N PHE A 192 8.57 -2.76 -7.91
CA PHE A 192 7.73 -3.50 -6.96
C PHE A 192 6.42 -3.94 -7.60
N VAL A 193 6.54 -4.70 -8.69
CA VAL A 193 5.39 -5.32 -9.35
C VAL A 193 4.78 -6.37 -8.42
N HIS A 194 3.48 -6.26 -8.19
CA HIS A 194 2.75 -7.14 -7.28
C HIS A 194 1.32 -7.40 -7.77
N ARG A 195 0.66 -8.35 -7.14
CA ARG A 195 -0.76 -8.67 -7.40
C ARG A 195 -1.51 -9.03 -6.13
N GLY A 196 -2.83 -8.82 -6.16
CA GLY A 196 -3.75 -9.44 -5.23
C GLY A 196 -4.12 -10.84 -5.75
N TYR A 197 -3.54 -11.89 -5.15
CA TYR A 197 -3.84 -13.26 -5.56
C TYR A 197 -5.30 -13.61 -5.21
N PRO A 198 -6.03 -14.34 -6.08
CA PRO A 198 -7.40 -14.77 -5.79
C PRO A 198 -7.51 -15.52 -4.47
N SER A 199 -8.59 -15.29 -3.76
CA SER A 199 -8.93 -15.97 -2.51
C SER A 199 -10.20 -16.77 -2.67
N LYS A 200 -10.32 -17.90 -1.97
CA LYS A 200 -11.58 -18.67 -1.91
C LYS A 200 -12.64 -18.02 -1.02
N VAL A 201 -12.24 -17.05 -0.22
CA VAL A 201 -13.12 -16.30 0.70
C VAL A 201 -12.96 -14.79 0.46
N ARG A 202 -13.89 -14.00 0.96
CA ARG A 202 -13.78 -12.53 0.87
C ARG A 202 -12.51 -12.01 1.52
N LYS A 203 -11.84 -11.08 0.86
CA LYS A 203 -10.69 -10.37 1.38
C LYS A 203 -11.01 -8.89 1.50
N TYR A 204 -10.67 -8.31 2.65
CA TYR A 204 -10.83 -6.89 2.91
C TYR A 204 -9.49 -6.25 3.23
N ILE A 205 -9.21 -5.14 2.57
CA ILE A 205 -8.00 -4.34 2.80
C ILE A 205 -8.35 -2.86 2.93
N CYS A 206 -7.47 -2.11 3.56
CA CYS A 206 -7.44 -0.66 3.48
C CYS A 206 -6.08 -0.26 2.92
N ASN A 207 -6.01 0.58 1.90
CA ASN A 207 -4.75 1.00 1.30
C ASN A 207 -4.71 2.47 0.93
N GLY A 208 -3.50 2.96 0.69
CA GLY A 208 -3.20 4.29 0.18
C GLY A 208 -1.71 4.44 -0.14
N TRP A 209 -1.29 5.67 -0.40
CA TRP A 209 0.07 5.98 -0.81
C TRP A 209 0.63 7.18 -0.06
N ILE A 210 1.95 7.14 0.17
CA ILE A 210 2.74 8.29 0.61
C ILE A 210 3.36 8.94 -0.61
N HIS A 211 3.30 10.26 -0.69
CA HIS A 211 3.78 11.05 -1.80
C HIS A 211 5.11 11.74 -1.47
N ALA A 212 5.99 11.82 -2.48
CA ALA A 212 7.15 12.71 -2.43
C ALA A 212 6.69 14.18 -2.56
N LYS A 213 7.40 15.07 -1.89
CA LYS A 213 7.23 16.51 -2.15
C LYS A 213 7.61 16.80 -3.61
N PRO A 214 6.83 17.61 -4.32
CA PRO A 214 7.25 18.08 -5.62
C PRO A 214 8.54 18.91 -5.49
N PRO A 215 9.42 18.89 -6.52
CA PRO A 215 10.60 19.74 -6.51
C PRO A 215 10.18 21.21 -6.40
N ILE A 216 10.90 21.97 -5.57
CA ILE A 216 10.78 23.42 -5.56
C ILE A 216 11.48 23.91 -6.83
N ILE A 217 10.71 24.43 -7.76
CA ILE A 217 11.26 25.13 -8.92
C ILE A 217 11.44 26.57 -8.44
N GLU A 218 12.69 26.96 -8.20
CA GLU A 218 13.03 28.37 -8.00
C GLU A 218 12.92 29.06 -9.36
N ASP A 219 12.06 30.08 -9.45
CA ASP A 219 11.89 30.94 -10.64
C ASP A 219 13.14 31.79 -10.89
#